data_91c86bf24d1224273c6fd3b6482295d1
#
_entry.id   91c86bf24d1224273c6fd3b6482295d1
#
_cell.length_a   1.000
_cell.length_b   1.000
_cell.length_c   1.000
_cell.angle_alpha   90.00
_cell.angle_beta   90.00
_cell.angle_gamma   90.00
#
_symmetry.space_group_name_H-M   'P 1'
#
loop_
_entity.id
_entity.type
_entity.pdbx_description
1 polymer ?
#
loop_
_entity_poly.entity_id
_entity_poly.type
_entity_poly.pdbx_seq_one_letter_code
_entity_poly.pdbx_strand_id
1 'polypeptide(L)' 'MAQSETNETRLDRIESKIDKLADAMISLARAEEKIIALQDD' A
#
# COMPACT_ATOMS: atom_id res chain seq x y z
N MET A 1 -21.37 3.83 -19.85
CA MET A 1 -21.04 3.78 -19.56
C MET A 1 -20.73 4.38 -18.80
N ALA A 2 -20.72 4.49 -18.52
CA ALA A 2 -20.53 4.82 -17.82
C ALA A 2 -19.75 5.50 -17.19
N GLN A 3 -19.49 6.09 -17.15
CA GLN A 3 -18.81 6.77 -16.59
C GLN A 3 -19.31 7.74 -15.88
N SER A 4 -19.97 7.59 -15.00
CA SER A 4 -20.49 8.53 -14.15
C SER A 4 -19.55 8.97 -13.11
N GLU A 5 -18.44 8.38 -12.99
CA GLU A 5 -17.49 8.82 -12.00
C GLU A 5 -16.77 10.07 -12.42
N THR A 6 -16.63 11.01 -11.53
CA THR A 6 -15.84 12.19 -11.79
C THR A 6 -14.36 11.87 -11.65
N ASN A 7 -13.53 12.77 -12.13
CA ASN A 7 -12.10 12.60 -12.00
C ASN A 7 -11.68 12.58 -10.53
N GLU A 8 -12.34 13.40 -9.71
CA GLU A 8 -12.00 13.43 -8.30
C GLU A 8 -12.27 12.10 -7.63
N THR A 9 -13.40 11.49 -7.97
CA THR A 9 -13.73 10.20 -7.39
C THR A 9 -12.72 9.14 -7.81
N ARG A 10 -12.30 9.17 -9.05
CA ARG A 10 -11.31 8.24 -9.52
C ARG A 10 -10.00 8.41 -8.80
N LEU A 11 -9.58 9.68 -8.64
CA LEU A 11 -8.33 9.95 -7.95
C LEU A 11 -8.41 9.48 -6.51
N ASP A 12 -9.56 9.68 -5.86
CA ASP A 12 -9.72 9.23 -4.50
C ASP A 12 -9.54 7.72 -4.40
N ARG A 13 -10.09 7.00 -5.35
CA ARG A 13 -9.96 5.54 -5.34
C ARG A 13 -8.53 5.12 -5.54
N ILE A 14 -7.85 5.76 -6.48
CA ILE A 14 -6.47 5.43 -6.76
C ILE A 14 -5.62 5.75 -5.55
N GLU A 15 -5.84 6.90 -4.93
CA GLU A 15 -5.07 7.28 -3.77
C GLU A 15 -5.31 6.30 -2.63
N SER A 16 -6.54 5.85 -2.46
CA SER A 16 -6.84 4.90 -1.41
C SER A 16 -6.09 3.59 -1.63
N LYS A 17 -6.02 3.15 -2.87
CA LYS A 17 -5.30 1.92 -3.18
C LYS A 17 -3.82 2.09 -2.98
N ILE A 18 -3.30 3.26 -3.35
CA ILE A 18 -1.89 3.54 -3.14
C ILE A 18 -1.57 3.55 -1.65
N ASP A 19 -2.46 4.12 -0.85
CA ASP A 19 -2.26 4.11 0.59
C ASP A 19 -2.17 2.70 1.14
N LYS A 20 -3.05 1.84 0.67
CA LYS A 20 -3.04 0.45 1.13
C LYS A 20 -1.77 -0.25 0.70
N LEU A 21 -1.32 0.01 -0.51
CA LEU A 21 -0.07 -0.57 -0.97
C LEU A 21 1.10 -0.09 -0.13
N ALA A 22 1.12 1.20 0.19
CA ALA A 22 2.19 1.75 0.99
C ALA A 22 2.19 1.10 2.38
N ASP A 23 1.01 0.92 2.97
CA ASP A 23 0.93 0.27 4.26
C ASP A 23 1.47 -1.16 4.19
N ALA A 24 1.11 -1.87 3.12
CA ALA A 24 1.57 -3.24 2.95
C ALA A 24 3.08 -3.28 2.80
N MET A 25 3.64 -2.33 2.09
CA MET A 25 5.08 -2.28 1.91
C MET A 25 5.79 -2.01 3.22
N ILE A 26 5.25 -1.12 4.03
CA ILE A 26 5.83 -0.84 5.32
C ILE A 26 5.77 -2.08 6.21
N SER A 27 4.66 -2.79 6.19
CA SER A 27 4.52 -4.00 6.97
C SER A 27 5.54 -5.05 6.53
N LEU A 28 5.72 -5.19 5.22
CA LEU A 28 6.69 -6.13 4.70
C LEU A 28 8.10 -5.76 5.12
N ALA A 29 8.42 -4.48 5.06
CA ALA A 29 9.76 -4.03 5.43
C ALA A 29 10.03 -4.34 6.89
N ARG A 30 9.04 -4.12 7.75
CA ARG A 30 9.21 -4.41 9.17
C ARG A 30 9.37 -5.90 9.41
N ALA A 31 8.59 -6.71 8.69
CA ALA A 31 8.72 -8.16 8.84
C ALA A 31 10.09 -8.62 8.37
N GLU A 32 10.57 -8.02 7.30
CA GLU A 32 11.88 -8.36 6.79
C GLU A 32 12.97 -8.03 7.80
N GLU A 33 12.84 -6.87 8.43
CA GLU A 33 13.81 -6.48 9.43
C GLU A 33 13.85 -7.48 10.58
N LYS A 34 12.69 -7.95 11.00
CA LYS A 34 12.63 -8.92 12.07
C LYS A 34 13.27 -10.23 11.68
N ILE A 35 13.02 -10.65 10.46
CA ILE A 35 13.60 -11.91 9.98
C ILE A 35 15.11 -11.79 9.94
N ILE A 36 15.62 -10.67 9.46
CA ILE A 36 17.06 -10.46 9.39
C ILE A 36 17.64 -10.42 10.79
N ALA A 37 16.98 -9.76 11.70
CA ALA A 37 17.48 -9.68 13.07
C ALA A 37 17.54 -11.07 13.70
N LEU A 38 16.57 -11.92 13.39
CA LEU A 38 16.58 -13.27 13.95
C LEU A 38 17.69 -14.12 13.34
N GLN A 39 18.06 -13.84 12.11
CA GLN A 39 19.09 -14.59 11.45
C GLN A 39 20.47 -14.10 11.80
N ASP A 40 20.54 -12.87 12.30
CA ASP A 40 21.83 -12.29 12.59
C ASP A 40 22.31 -12.80 13.93
N ASP A 41 23.29 -13.59 13.91
CA ASP A 41 23.84 -14.11 15.15
C ASP A 41 24.83 -13.19 15.76
#